data_3de979b8f8d83d097a66be2aed4f72e1
#
_entry.id   3de979b8f8d83d097a66be2aed4f72e1
#
_cell.length_a   1.000
_cell.length_b   1.000
_cell.length_c   1.000
_cell.angle_alpha   90.00
_cell.angle_beta   90.00
_cell.angle_gamma   90.00
#
_symmetry.space_group_name_H-M   'P 1'
#
loop_
_entity.id
_entity.type
_entity.pdbx_description
1 polymer ?
#
loop_
_entity_poly.entity_id
_entity_poly.type
_entity_poly.pdbx_seq_one_letter_code
_entity_poly.pdbx_strand_id
1 'polypeptide(L)'
;MRLLLAVLLLLAPVCLSAQEGKKGPPPTPKNLKVLTGESGEQVIMTMRAFRTALGVQCTYCHVQGDFASDDNPKKETGRMMLLMARDINSKFPDGQRHVTCYTCHRGMTTPATEPPAAPAQ
;
A
#
# COMPACT_ATOMS: atom_id res chain seq x y z
N MET A 1 16.50 72.12 14.13
CA MET A 1 16.55 71.00 15.08
C MET A 1 15.42 70.11 14.73
N ARG A 2 15.67 69.10 13.86
CA ARG A 2 14.63 68.16 13.27
C ARG A 2 14.80 66.81 13.91
N LEU A 3 13.80 66.38 14.71
CA LEU A 3 13.72 65.10 15.31
C LEU A 3 13.25 64.12 14.21
N LEU A 4 14.10 63.13 13.80
CA LEU A 4 13.75 62.01 12.98
C LEU A 4 13.38 60.87 13.91
N LEU A 5 12.09 60.58 14.00
CA LEU A 5 11.54 59.35 14.63
C LEU A 5 11.67 58.20 13.64
N ALA A 6 12.62 57.30 13.88
CA ALA A 6 12.73 56.04 13.16
C ALA A 6 11.74 55.01 13.76
N VAL A 7 10.66 54.74 13.03
CA VAL A 7 9.73 53.66 13.34
C VAL A 7 10.31 52.37 12.81
N LEU A 8 10.85 51.54 13.69
CA LEU A 8 11.33 50.21 13.36
C LEU A 8 10.14 49.23 13.35
N LEU A 9 9.64 48.94 12.15
CA LEU A 9 8.62 47.89 11.96
C LEU A 9 9.28 46.50 12.13
N LEU A 10 9.04 45.85 13.25
CA LEU A 10 9.38 44.47 13.51
C LEU A 10 8.42 43.56 12.72
N LEU A 11 8.83 43.13 11.54
CA LEU A 11 8.19 42.05 10.80
C LEU A 11 8.51 40.70 11.46
N ALA A 12 7.62 40.25 12.35
CA ALA A 12 7.70 38.88 12.87
C ALA A 12 7.30 37.89 11.75
N PRO A 13 8.11 36.86 11.46
CA PRO A 13 7.69 35.81 10.53
C PRO A 13 6.58 35.00 11.18
N VAL A 14 5.38 35.06 10.61
CA VAL A 14 4.28 34.14 10.94
C VAL A 14 4.66 32.78 10.36
N CYS A 15 5.24 31.92 11.20
CA CYS A 15 5.38 30.51 10.88
C CYS A 15 3.99 29.89 10.78
N LEU A 16 3.47 29.77 9.56
CA LEU A 16 2.26 29.00 9.25
C LEU A 16 2.60 27.53 9.44
N SER A 17 2.39 27.02 10.65
CA SER A 17 2.48 25.58 10.94
C SER A 17 1.36 24.91 10.16
N ALA A 18 1.68 24.26 9.03
CA ALA A 18 0.78 23.36 8.36
C ALA A 18 0.49 22.21 9.34
N GLN A 19 -0.66 22.25 9.99
CA GLN A 19 -1.17 21.13 10.76
C GLN A 19 -1.51 20.01 9.76
N GLU A 20 -0.60 19.06 9.61
CA GLU A 20 -0.94 17.77 9.03
C GLU A 20 -2.06 17.17 9.89
N GLY A 21 -3.29 17.30 9.39
CA GLY A 21 -4.45 16.72 10.05
C GLY A 21 -4.19 15.22 10.24
N LYS A 22 -4.01 14.79 11.48
CA LYS A 22 -3.97 13.36 11.84
C LYS A 22 -5.25 12.74 11.31
N LYS A 23 -5.16 12.07 10.15
CA LYS A 23 -6.23 11.21 9.67
C LYS A 23 -6.48 10.19 10.76
N GLY A 24 -7.72 10.11 11.23
CA GLY A 24 -8.12 9.10 12.20
C GLY A 24 -7.78 7.69 11.73
N PRO A 25 -7.89 6.68 12.61
CA PRO A 25 -7.61 5.31 12.22
C PRO A 25 -8.45 4.93 11.00
N PRO A 26 -7.91 4.11 10.08
CA PRO A 26 -8.65 3.68 8.92
C PRO A 26 -9.95 2.96 9.34
N PRO A 27 -11.04 3.12 8.58
CA PRO A 27 -12.30 2.46 8.92
C PRO A 27 -12.11 0.94 8.96
N THR A 28 -12.90 0.28 9.79
CA THR A 28 -12.92 -1.19 9.87
C THR A 28 -13.25 -1.77 8.49
N PRO A 29 -12.39 -2.63 7.93
CA PRO A 29 -12.65 -3.22 6.63
C PRO A 29 -13.88 -4.12 6.67
N LYS A 30 -14.63 -4.15 5.58
CA LYS A 30 -15.80 -5.02 5.40
C LYS A 30 -15.47 -6.15 4.44
N ASN A 31 -16.18 -7.28 4.55
CA ASN A 31 -16.07 -8.44 3.65
C ASN A 31 -14.65 -9.05 3.62
N LEU A 32 -14.03 -9.18 4.80
CA LEU A 32 -12.76 -9.87 4.94
C LEU A 32 -12.98 -11.39 4.95
N LYS A 33 -12.60 -12.10 3.87
CA LYS A 33 -12.69 -13.57 3.78
C LYS A 33 -11.37 -14.27 4.12
N VAL A 34 -10.24 -13.58 3.95
CA VAL A 34 -8.89 -14.17 4.11
C VAL A 34 -8.04 -13.43 5.13
N LEU A 35 -8.33 -12.14 5.34
CA LEU A 35 -7.64 -11.27 6.31
C LEU A 35 -8.47 -11.10 7.59
N THR A 36 -9.20 -12.14 7.97
CA THR A 36 -10.05 -12.13 9.17
C THR A 36 -9.21 -11.89 10.42
N GLY A 37 -9.65 -10.96 11.27
CA GLY A 37 -8.91 -10.58 12.48
C GLY A 37 -7.83 -9.52 12.28
N GLU A 38 -7.52 -9.13 11.05
CA GLU A 38 -6.59 -8.05 10.76
C GLU A 38 -7.23 -6.68 11.04
N SER A 39 -6.46 -5.76 11.59
CA SER A 39 -6.89 -4.37 11.74
C SER A 39 -7.01 -3.67 10.38
N GLY A 40 -7.76 -2.56 10.32
CA GLY A 40 -7.86 -1.77 9.10
C GLY A 40 -6.49 -1.31 8.56
N GLU A 41 -5.56 -0.99 9.45
CA GLU A 41 -4.20 -0.61 9.08
C GLU A 41 -3.43 -1.78 8.45
N GLN A 42 -3.49 -2.96 9.05
CA GLN A 42 -2.85 -4.18 8.52
C GLN A 42 -3.40 -4.56 7.15
N VAL A 43 -4.72 -4.47 6.97
CA VAL A 43 -5.35 -4.68 5.65
C VAL A 43 -4.83 -3.68 4.63
N ILE A 44 -4.76 -2.38 4.96
CA ILE A 44 -4.24 -1.36 4.05
C ILE A 44 -2.76 -1.62 3.71
N MET A 45 -1.94 -2.02 4.67
CA MET A 45 -0.54 -2.39 4.42
C MET A 45 -0.45 -3.56 3.44
N THR A 46 -1.27 -4.59 3.62
CA THR A 46 -1.36 -5.73 2.70
C THR A 46 -1.78 -5.29 1.30
N MET A 47 -2.78 -4.40 1.17
CA MET A 47 -3.22 -3.87 -0.14
C MET A 47 -2.12 -3.03 -0.81
N ARG A 48 -1.34 -2.27 -0.06
CA ARG A 48 -0.18 -1.55 -0.58
C ARG A 48 0.90 -2.50 -1.10
N ALA A 49 1.16 -3.60 -0.38
CA ALA A 49 2.09 -4.62 -0.83
C ALA A 49 1.64 -5.28 -2.14
N PHE A 50 0.33 -5.57 -2.31
CA PHE A 50 -0.24 -6.03 -3.58
C PHE A 50 0.02 -5.02 -4.71
N ARG A 51 -0.30 -3.75 -4.49
CA ARG A 51 -0.09 -2.71 -5.51
C ARG A 51 1.35 -2.65 -5.99
N THR A 52 2.29 -2.64 -5.07
CA THR A 52 3.73 -2.58 -5.39
C THR A 52 4.18 -3.85 -6.10
N ALA A 53 3.76 -5.02 -5.61
CA ALA A 53 4.18 -6.29 -6.16
C ALA A 53 3.64 -6.57 -7.56
N LEU A 54 2.44 -6.08 -7.88
CA LEU A 54 1.77 -6.29 -9.16
C LEU A 54 1.88 -5.09 -10.12
N GLY A 55 2.34 -3.92 -9.64
CA GLY A 55 2.41 -2.71 -10.46
C GLY A 55 1.04 -2.13 -10.84
N VAL A 56 -0.01 -2.31 -10.01
CA VAL A 56 -1.39 -1.94 -10.33
C VAL A 56 -1.97 -0.89 -9.37
N GLN A 57 -3.11 -0.32 -9.75
CA GLN A 57 -3.90 0.55 -8.88
C GLN A 57 -4.99 -0.25 -8.13
N CYS A 58 -5.60 0.36 -7.10
CA CYS A 58 -6.62 -0.28 -6.27
C CYS A 58 -7.80 -0.81 -7.10
N THR A 59 -8.22 -0.06 -8.12
CA THR A 59 -9.33 -0.39 -9.01
C THR A 59 -9.06 -1.56 -9.96
N TYR A 60 -7.84 -2.08 -10.00
CA TYR A 60 -7.56 -3.32 -10.72
C TYR A 60 -8.30 -4.52 -10.12
N CYS A 61 -8.44 -4.56 -8.79
CA CYS A 61 -9.12 -5.64 -8.06
C CYS A 61 -10.41 -5.18 -7.38
N HIS A 62 -10.57 -3.89 -7.12
CA HIS A 62 -11.71 -3.36 -6.36
C HIS A 62 -12.63 -2.52 -7.24
N VAL A 63 -13.92 -2.57 -6.97
CA VAL A 63 -14.90 -1.64 -7.52
C VAL A 63 -14.64 -0.25 -6.94
N GLN A 64 -14.54 0.75 -7.79
CA GLN A 64 -14.33 2.12 -7.36
C GLN A 64 -15.53 2.61 -6.51
N GLY A 65 -15.23 3.12 -5.32
CA GLY A 65 -16.25 3.57 -4.37
C GLY A 65 -16.82 2.45 -3.48
N ASP A 66 -16.65 1.18 -3.84
CA ASP A 66 -17.06 0.03 -3.04
C ASP A 66 -15.97 -1.06 -2.99
N PHE A 67 -14.98 -0.85 -2.14
CA PHE A 67 -13.90 -1.82 -1.94
C PHE A 67 -14.35 -3.13 -1.28
N ALA A 68 -15.56 -3.16 -0.71
CA ALA A 68 -16.12 -4.37 -0.11
C ALA A 68 -16.78 -5.29 -1.13
N SER A 69 -17.26 -4.77 -2.28
CA SER A 69 -17.88 -5.56 -3.34
C SER A 69 -16.95 -6.67 -3.85
N ASP A 70 -17.55 -7.80 -4.21
CA ASP A 70 -16.90 -8.94 -4.86
C ASP A 70 -17.19 -9.00 -6.37
N ASP A 71 -17.80 -7.97 -6.97
CA ASP A 71 -18.18 -7.95 -8.39
C ASP A 71 -16.94 -8.01 -9.32
N ASN A 72 -15.77 -7.59 -8.85
CA ASN A 72 -14.54 -7.74 -9.62
C ASN A 72 -13.89 -9.12 -9.31
N PRO A 73 -13.84 -10.06 -10.28
CA PRO A 73 -13.31 -11.41 -10.06
C PRO A 73 -11.83 -11.44 -9.70
N LYS A 74 -11.06 -10.40 -10.02
CA LYS A 74 -9.65 -10.31 -9.63
C LYS A 74 -9.44 -10.22 -8.12
N LYS A 75 -10.45 -9.80 -7.37
CA LYS A 75 -10.43 -9.80 -5.91
C LYS A 75 -10.35 -11.22 -5.35
N GLU A 76 -11.06 -12.16 -5.95
CA GLU A 76 -10.99 -13.58 -5.57
C GLU A 76 -9.63 -14.19 -5.92
N THR A 77 -9.10 -13.87 -7.11
CA THR A 77 -7.73 -14.24 -7.48
C THR A 77 -6.71 -13.74 -6.46
N GLY A 78 -6.85 -12.50 -6.01
CA GLY A 78 -5.97 -11.93 -4.97
C GLY A 78 -6.06 -12.68 -3.65
N ARG A 79 -7.25 -13.12 -3.23
CA ARG A 79 -7.45 -13.95 -2.04
C ARG A 79 -6.72 -15.30 -2.16
N MET A 80 -6.88 -15.95 -3.30
CA MET A 80 -6.21 -17.23 -3.59
C MET A 80 -4.68 -17.08 -3.56
N MET A 81 -4.12 -16.02 -4.16
CA MET A 81 -2.69 -15.74 -4.14
C MET A 81 -2.17 -15.49 -2.72
N LEU A 82 -2.95 -14.81 -1.88
CA LEU A 82 -2.58 -14.59 -0.48
C LEU A 82 -2.51 -15.91 0.31
N LEU A 83 -3.48 -16.80 0.12
CA LEU A 83 -3.48 -18.14 0.73
C LEU A 83 -2.30 -18.96 0.25
N MET A 84 -2.00 -18.94 -1.04
CA MET A 84 -0.84 -19.62 -1.63
C MET A 84 0.47 -19.12 -1.01
N ALA A 85 0.67 -17.81 -0.91
CA ALA A 85 1.89 -17.25 -0.30
C ALA A 85 2.01 -17.62 1.18
N ARG A 86 0.91 -17.68 1.92
CA ARG A 86 0.88 -18.15 3.31
C ARG A 86 1.24 -19.64 3.40
N ASP A 87 0.68 -20.48 2.53
CA ASP A 87 1.00 -21.91 2.51
C ASP A 87 2.48 -22.16 2.20
N ILE A 88 3.04 -21.49 1.20
CA ILE A 88 4.48 -21.58 0.89
C ILE A 88 5.32 -21.21 2.12
N ASN A 89 5.02 -20.09 2.76
CA ASN A 89 5.79 -19.63 3.92
C ASN A 89 5.66 -20.58 5.13
N SER A 90 4.53 -21.28 5.28
CA SER A 90 4.33 -22.24 6.36
C SER A 90 5.20 -23.51 6.25
N LYS A 91 5.82 -23.75 5.09
CA LYS A 91 6.73 -24.88 4.88
C LYS A 91 8.15 -24.62 5.39
N PHE A 92 8.49 -23.37 5.71
CA PHE A 92 9.78 -23.02 6.26
C PHE A 92 9.78 -23.25 7.79
N PRO A 93 10.77 -24.01 8.32
CA PRO A 93 10.77 -24.43 9.73
C PRO A 93 11.12 -23.30 10.72
N ASP A 94 11.66 -22.19 10.22
CA ASP A 94 12.10 -21.05 11.05
C ASP A 94 10.96 -20.05 11.35
N GLY A 95 9.76 -20.27 10.80
CA GLY A 95 8.60 -19.40 10.96
C GLY A 95 8.76 -18.01 10.33
N GLN A 96 9.79 -17.79 9.52
CA GLN A 96 10.04 -16.52 8.85
C GLN A 96 9.32 -16.45 7.50
N ARG A 97 9.11 -15.21 7.02
CA ARG A 97 8.53 -14.98 5.71
C ARG A 97 9.62 -14.90 4.64
N HIS A 98 9.77 -15.95 3.86
CA HIS A 98 10.74 -16.06 2.76
C HIS A 98 10.17 -15.64 1.41
N VAL A 99 8.86 -15.79 1.22
CA VAL A 99 8.17 -15.50 -0.04
C VAL A 99 7.16 -14.38 0.17
N THR A 100 7.20 -13.39 -0.71
CA THR A 100 6.25 -12.28 -0.79
C THR A 100 5.58 -12.26 -2.16
N CYS A 101 4.54 -11.45 -2.32
CA CYS A 101 3.92 -11.25 -3.63
C CYS A 101 4.97 -10.79 -4.68
N TYR A 102 5.90 -9.92 -4.27
CA TYR A 102 6.95 -9.42 -5.16
C TYR A 102 7.95 -10.49 -5.59
N THR A 103 8.17 -11.53 -4.80
CA THR A 103 9.08 -12.65 -5.14
C THR A 103 8.71 -13.27 -6.50
N CYS A 104 7.42 -13.41 -6.77
CA CYS A 104 6.91 -13.97 -8.02
C CYS A 104 6.57 -12.89 -9.06
N HIS A 105 5.91 -11.81 -8.64
CA HIS A 105 5.29 -10.85 -9.56
C HIS A 105 6.23 -9.75 -10.06
N ARG A 106 7.18 -9.28 -9.24
CA ARG A 106 8.22 -8.30 -9.63
C ARG A 106 7.69 -7.04 -10.32
N GLY A 107 6.52 -6.53 -9.90
CA GLY A 107 5.88 -5.37 -10.49
C GLY A 107 4.96 -5.67 -11.68
N MET A 108 4.66 -6.94 -11.94
CA MET A 108 3.77 -7.37 -13.04
C MET A 108 2.62 -8.22 -12.52
N THR A 109 1.47 -8.14 -13.19
CA THR A 109 0.28 -8.94 -12.84
C THR A 109 0.46 -10.44 -13.13
N THR A 110 1.32 -10.78 -14.08
CA THR A 110 1.67 -12.17 -14.43
C THR A 110 3.14 -12.39 -14.09
N PRO A 111 3.46 -13.37 -13.26
CA PRO A 111 4.85 -13.76 -13.02
C PRO A 111 5.54 -14.23 -14.31
N ALA A 112 6.82 -13.94 -14.44
CA ALA A 112 7.62 -14.49 -15.53
C ALA A 112 7.77 -16.01 -15.35
N THR A 113 7.52 -16.77 -16.39
CA THR A 113 7.66 -18.25 -16.42
C THR A 113 9.00 -18.67 -17.00
N GLU A 114 9.70 -17.73 -17.65
CA GLU A 114 11.00 -17.96 -18.29
C GLU A 114 11.98 -16.86 -17.87
N PRO A 115 13.28 -17.13 -17.85
CA PRO A 115 14.28 -16.10 -17.64
C PRO A 115 14.25 -15.08 -18.77
N PRO A 116 14.68 -13.81 -18.53
CA PRO A 116 14.85 -12.85 -19.58
C PRO A 116 15.85 -13.38 -20.63
N ALA A 117 15.63 -13.04 -21.90
CA ALA A 117 16.57 -13.40 -22.96
C ALA A 117 17.99 -12.93 -22.60
N ALA A 118 18.96 -13.80 -22.81
CA ALA A 118 20.35 -13.42 -22.60
C ALA A 118 20.70 -12.22 -23.50
N PRO A 119 21.52 -11.25 -22.99
CA PRO A 119 21.99 -10.16 -23.85
C PRO A 119 22.75 -10.77 -25.04
N ALA A 120 22.51 -10.21 -26.24
CA ALA A 120 23.27 -10.58 -27.43
C ALA A 120 24.77 -10.38 -27.14
N GLN A 121 25.56 -11.45 -27.32
CA GLN A 121 27.03 -11.40 -27.16
C GLN A 121 27.65 -10.73 -28.36
#